data_0a4148814db753b18e755dca462a9d9b
#
_entry.id   0a4148814db753b18e755dca462a9d9b
#
_cell.length_a   1.000
_cell.length_b   1.000
_cell.length_c   1.000
_cell.angle_alpha   90.00
_cell.angle_beta   90.00
_cell.angle_gamma   90.00
#
_symmetry.space_group_name_H-M   'P 1'
#
loop_
_entity.id
_entity.type
_entity.pdbx_description
1 polymer ?
#
loop_
_entity_poly.entity_id
_entity_poly.type
_entity_poly.pdbx_seq_one_letter_code
_entity_poly.pdbx_strand_id
1 'polypeptide(L)'
;WFIRSSALKERMMQLNDTILWKPASTGSGRFGKWLENLNDWNLSRSRYWGTPLPIWRNADTKEEICISSLEQLYAEIEKSVAAGFMASNPLKEKGFVPGDYSTHNYNRIDLHRPYVDHIVLVSATGHPMHRETDLIDVWFDSGSMPYAQIHYPFENKELLDASTVYP
;
A
#
# COMPACT_ATOMS: atom_id res chain seq x y z
N TRP A 1 -6.40 -8.89 -6.91
CA TRP A 1 -5.22 -8.96 -6.06
C TRP A 1 -5.60 -9.41 -4.66
N PHE A 2 -4.74 -10.24 -4.05
CA PHE A 2 -5.03 -10.83 -2.74
C PHE A 2 -3.84 -10.66 -1.80
N ILE A 3 -4.15 -10.41 -0.53
CA ILE A 3 -3.18 -10.56 0.57
C ILE A 3 -3.34 -11.99 1.11
N ARG A 4 -2.23 -12.72 1.18
CA ARG A 4 -2.21 -14.09 1.71
C ARG A 4 -2.32 -14.09 3.24
N SER A 5 -3.48 -13.64 3.73
CA SER A 5 -3.78 -13.54 5.17
C SER A 5 -3.75 -14.92 5.86
N SER A 6 -4.12 -15.96 5.12
CA SER A 6 -4.08 -17.34 5.62
C SER A 6 -2.70 -17.80 6.09
N ALA A 7 -1.62 -17.23 5.55
CA ALA A 7 -0.25 -17.51 5.98
C ALA A 7 0.06 -17.04 7.41
N LEU A 8 -0.71 -16.08 7.93
CA LEU A 8 -0.55 -15.51 9.27
C LEU A 8 -1.57 -16.03 10.28
N LYS A 9 -2.49 -16.91 9.86
CA LYS A 9 -3.62 -17.38 10.63
C LYS A 9 -3.22 -17.90 12.01
N GLU A 10 -2.29 -18.85 12.08
CA GLU A 10 -1.86 -19.45 13.34
C GLU A 10 -1.25 -18.41 14.29
N ARG A 11 -0.44 -17.51 13.75
CA ARG A 11 0.14 -16.43 14.55
C ARG A 11 -0.90 -15.46 15.07
N MET A 12 -1.90 -15.12 14.27
CA MET A 12 -3.01 -14.26 14.68
C MET A 12 -3.87 -14.93 15.77
N MET A 13 -4.10 -16.23 15.69
CA MET A 13 -4.79 -16.98 16.73
C MET A 13 -4.03 -16.95 18.06
N GLN A 14 -2.71 -17.23 18.03
CA GLN A 14 -1.86 -17.16 19.21
C GLN A 14 -1.89 -15.76 19.86
N LEU A 15 -1.82 -14.70 19.05
CA LEU A 15 -1.89 -13.33 19.54
C LEU A 15 -3.27 -13.00 20.11
N ASN A 16 -4.35 -13.49 19.51
CA ASN A 16 -5.70 -13.34 20.02
C ASN A 16 -5.85 -13.88 21.45
N ASP A 17 -5.19 -14.98 21.75
CA ASP A 17 -5.22 -15.60 23.09
C ASP A 17 -4.51 -14.77 24.17
N THR A 18 -3.65 -13.82 23.76
CA THR A 18 -2.97 -12.90 24.69
C THR A 18 -3.79 -11.66 25.04
N ILE A 19 -4.89 -11.39 24.31
CA ILE A 19 -5.73 -10.20 24.49
C ILE A 19 -6.70 -10.40 25.64
N LEU A 20 -6.78 -9.43 26.54
CA LEU A 20 -7.78 -9.40 27.60
C LEU A 20 -9.14 -8.93 27.06
N TRP A 21 -9.89 -9.84 26.47
CA TRP A 21 -11.21 -9.53 25.93
C TRP A 21 -12.25 -9.28 27.02
N LYS A 22 -13.09 -8.26 26.82
CA LYS A 22 -14.24 -7.96 27.67
C LYS A 22 -15.51 -7.77 26.82
N PRO A 23 -16.43 -8.71 26.79
CA PRO A 23 -16.40 -10.01 27.48
C PRO A 23 -15.43 -11.00 26.85
N ALA A 24 -14.92 -11.97 27.61
CA ALA A 24 -13.97 -12.98 27.14
C ALA A 24 -14.52 -13.81 25.97
N SER A 25 -15.84 -14.02 25.90
CA SER A 25 -16.51 -14.72 24.79
C SER A 25 -16.33 -14.07 23.43
N THR A 26 -15.95 -12.81 23.34
CA THR A 26 -15.64 -12.15 22.06
C THR A 26 -14.39 -12.76 21.43
N GLY A 27 -13.33 -12.96 22.22
CA GLY A 27 -12.07 -13.51 21.75
C GLY A 27 -12.15 -14.98 21.39
N SER A 28 -12.71 -15.83 22.28
CA SER A 28 -12.85 -17.28 22.03
C SER A 28 -14.05 -17.64 21.14
N GLY A 29 -15.05 -16.76 21.05
CA GLY A 29 -16.25 -16.98 20.27
C GLY A 29 -16.15 -16.40 18.85
N ARG A 30 -16.84 -15.26 18.61
CA ARG A 30 -17.00 -14.72 17.26
C ARG A 30 -15.67 -14.39 16.57
N PHE A 31 -14.76 -13.72 17.24
CA PHE A 31 -13.48 -13.29 16.65
C PHE A 31 -12.54 -14.48 16.49
N GLY A 32 -12.40 -15.35 17.51
CA GLY A 32 -11.58 -16.56 17.42
C GLY A 32 -12.03 -17.48 16.29
N LYS A 33 -13.35 -17.73 16.17
CA LYS A 33 -13.90 -18.53 15.07
C LYS A 33 -13.71 -17.89 13.69
N TRP A 34 -13.73 -16.57 13.61
CA TRP A 34 -13.40 -15.88 12.36
C TRP A 34 -11.93 -16.10 11.99
N LEU A 35 -11.00 -16.02 12.95
CA LEU A 35 -9.59 -16.34 12.72
C LEU A 35 -9.36 -17.80 12.33
N GLU A 36 -10.05 -18.75 12.97
CA GLU A 36 -9.99 -20.18 12.62
C GLU A 36 -10.37 -20.44 11.15
N ASN A 37 -11.28 -19.64 10.61
CA ASN A 37 -11.77 -19.74 9.23
C ASN A 37 -11.19 -18.65 8.32
N LEU A 38 -10.06 -18.05 8.68
CA LEU A 38 -9.43 -16.96 7.93
C LEU A 38 -9.05 -17.42 6.53
N ASN A 39 -9.54 -16.69 5.53
CA ASN A 39 -9.19 -16.84 4.13
C ASN A 39 -8.31 -15.70 3.66
N ASP A 40 -7.71 -15.85 2.49
CA ASP A 40 -6.96 -14.78 1.85
C ASP A 40 -7.87 -13.60 1.54
N TRP A 41 -7.34 -12.41 1.78
CA TRP A 41 -8.11 -11.17 1.61
C TRP A 41 -8.05 -10.70 0.17
N ASN A 42 -9.19 -10.70 -0.51
CA ASN A 42 -9.30 -10.02 -1.79
C ASN A 42 -9.23 -8.50 -1.57
N LEU A 43 -8.09 -7.93 -1.93
CA LEU A 43 -7.79 -6.52 -1.73
C LEU A 43 -8.38 -5.63 -2.83
N SER A 44 -8.55 -6.14 -4.04
CA SER A 44 -8.98 -5.38 -5.20
C SER A 44 -10.45 -4.97 -5.15
N ARG A 45 -10.72 -3.72 -5.55
CA ARG A 45 -12.09 -3.20 -5.72
C ARG A 45 -12.21 -2.52 -7.07
N SER A 46 -13.15 -2.98 -7.87
CA SER A 46 -13.48 -2.40 -9.18
C SER A 46 -14.42 -1.20 -8.98
N ARG A 47 -13.87 -0.09 -8.53
CA ARG A 47 -14.55 1.19 -8.29
C ARG A 47 -13.77 2.33 -8.92
N TYR A 48 -14.40 3.50 -9.03
CA TYR A 48 -13.74 4.69 -9.58
C TYR A 48 -12.97 5.47 -8.51
N TRP A 49 -13.57 5.70 -7.32
CA TRP A 49 -12.99 6.51 -6.26
C TRP A 49 -12.53 5.66 -5.07
N GLY A 50 -11.33 5.96 -4.61
CA GLY A 50 -10.65 5.34 -3.49
C GLY A 50 -9.14 5.27 -3.72
N THR A 51 -8.41 4.62 -2.82
CA THR A 51 -6.97 4.46 -2.89
C THR A 51 -6.58 3.51 -4.04
N PRO A 52 -5.85 3.98 -5.06
CA PRO A 52 -5.42 3.13 -6.17
C PRO A 52 -4.43 2.04 -5.74
N LEU A 53 -4.52 0.86 -6.35
CA LEU A 53 -3.47 -0.15 -6.21
C LEU A 53 -2.14 0.38 -6.78
N PRO A 54 -1.05 0.39 -6.00
CA PRO A 54 0.24 0.91 -6.44
C PRO A 54 1.03 -0.13 -7.25
N ILE A 55 0.37 -0.78 -8.21
CA ILE A 55 0.93 -1.87 -9.00
C ILE A 55 0.91 -1.49 -10.46
N TRP A 56 2.08 -1.51 -11.10
CA TRP A 56 2.24 -1.36 -12.54
C TRP A 56 2.63 -2.69 -13.15
N ARG A 57 2.05 -2.99 -14.30
CA ARG A 57 2.21 -4.28 -14.97
C ARG A 57 2.28 -4.12 -16.49
N ASN A 58 3.12 -4.94 -17.11
CA ASN A 58 3.05 -5.18 -18.55
C ASN A 58 2.18 -6.42 -18.83
N ALA A 59 1.17 -6.26 -19.68
CA ALA A 59 0.20 -7.33 -19.97
C ALA A 59 0.81 -8.52 -20.73
N ASP A 60 1.84 -8.27 -21.55
CA ASP A 60 2.46 -9.28 -22.42
C ASP A 60 3.57 -10.03 -21.69
N THR A 61 4.54 -9.31 -21.11
CA THR A 61 5.70 -9.90 -20.43
C THR A 61 5.38 -10.41 -19.03
N LYS A 62 4.24 -9.99 -18.43
CA LYS A 62 3.82 -10.25 -17.05
C LYS A 62 4.76 -9.66 -15.99
N GLU A 63 5.70 -8.82 -16.40
CA GLU A 63 6.51 -8.06 -15.45
C GLU A 63 5.63 -7.10 -14.66
N GLU A 64 5.88 -7.01 -13.37
CA GLU A 64 5.11 -6.16 -12.47
C GLU A 64 6.00 -5.55 -11.39
N ILE A 65 5.60 -4.37 -10.91
CA ILE A 65 6.23 -3.67 -9.81
C ILE A 65 5.15 -3.13 -8.87
N CYS A 66 5.32 -3.37 -7.58
CA CYS A 66 4.54 -2.72 -6.53
C CYS A 66 5.34 -1.56 -5.98
N ILE A 67 4.81 -0.36 -6.07
CA ILE A 67 5.45 0.87 -5.59
C ILE A 67 5.17 1.01 -4.10
N SER A 68 6.22 1.18 -3.31
CA SER A 68 6.17 1.25 -1.85
C SER A 68 6.26 2.67 -1.27
N SER A 69 6.68 3.66 -2.07
CA SER A 69 6.81 5.04 -1.63
C SER A 69 6.72 6.04 -2.78
N LEU A 70 6.48 7.32 -2.46
CA LEU A 70 6.53 8.40 -3.45
C LEU A 70 7.94 8.60 -4.03
N GLU A 71 8.99 8.39 -3.23
CA GLU A 71 10.37 8.45 -3.70
C GLU A 71 10.65 7.37 -4.73
N GLN A 72 10.16 6.15 -4.48
CA GLN A 72 10.28 5.07 -5.45
C GLN A 72 9.51 5.40 -6.72
N LEU A 73 8.26 5.87 -6.60
CA LEU A 73 7.45 6.27 -7.75
C LEU A 73 8.17 7.35 -8.56
N TYR A 74 8.70 8.37 -7.90
CA TYR A 74 9.47 9.43 -8.55
C TYR A 74 10.65 8.87 -9.35
N ALA A 75 11.45 8.00 -8.74
CA ALA A 75 12.61 7.39 -9.38
C ALA A 75 12.22 6.50 -10.59
N GLU A 76 11.15 5.72 -10.46
CA GLU A 76 10.66 4.88 -11.57
C GLU A 76 10.10 5.73 -12.73
N ILE A 77 9.44 6.86 -12.44
CA ILE A 77 9.01 7.80 -13.48
C ILE A 77 10.22 8.43 -14.20
N GLU A 78 11.28 8.82 -13.48
CA GLU A 78 12.50 9.35 -14.12
C GLU A 78 13.12 8.32 -15.09
N LYS A 79 13.14 7.03 -14.73
CA LYS A 79 13.56 5.96 -15.66
C LYS A 79 12.65 5.88 -16.89
N SER A 80 11.34 6.02 -16.68
CA SER A 80 10.36 6.00 -17.75
C SER A 80 10.49 7.20 -18.69
N VAL A 81 10.80 8.37 -18.17
CA VAL A 81 11.12 9.57 -18.97
C VAL A 81 12.40 9.33 -19.79
N ALA A 82 13.43 8.79 -19.17
CA ALA A 82 14.69 8.46 -19.87
C ALA A 82 14.49 7.41 -20.97
N ALA A 83 13.55 6.48 -20.79
CA ALA A 83 13.19 5.47 -21.79
C ALA A 83 12.21 5.99 -22.87
N GLY A 84 11.68 7.20 -22.73
CA GLY A 84 10.77 7.84 -23.70
C GLY A 84 9.30 7.43 -23.57
N PHE A 85 8.89 6.74 -22.49
CA PHE A 85 7.49 6.39 -22.24
C PHE A 85 6.68 7.51 -21.56
N MET A 86 7.37 8.42 -20.88
CA MET A 86 6.79 9.62 -20.28
C MET A 86 7.51 10.86 -20.84
N ALA A 87 6.76 11.92 -21.10
CA ALA A 87 7.35 13.19 -21.55
C ALA A 87 8.06 13.95 -20.41
N SER A 88 7.55 13.81 -19.21
CA SER A 88 8.05 14.48 -18.00
C SER A 88 7.61 13.71 -16.75
N ASN A 89 8.19 14.08 -15.61
CA ASN A 89 7.78 13.54 -14.32
C ASN A 89 6.74 14.47 -13.67
N PRO A 90 5.45 14.04 -13.55
CA PRO A 90 4.39 14.88 -12.99
C PRO A 90 4.60 15.21 -11.51
N LEU A 91 5.31 14.40 -10.74
CA LEU A 91 5.64 14.71 -9.35
C LEU A 91 6.65 15.87 -9.28
N LYS A 92 7.64 15.84 -10.16
CA LYS A 92 8.64 16.91 -10.30
C LYS A 92 8.02 18.23 -10.75
N GLU A 93 7.10 18.20 -11.71
CA GLU A 93 6.37 19.37 -12.18
C GLU A 93 5.55 20.04 -11.07
N LYS A 94 4.99 19.25 -10.17
CA LYS A 94 4.29 19.74 -8.97
C LYS A 94 5.23 20.19 -7.85
N GLY A 95 6.55 20.07 -8.04
CA GLY A 95 7.56 20.49 -7.08
C GLY A 95 7.73 19.53 -5.90
N PHE A 96 7.38 18.26 -6.06
CA PHE A 96 7.66 17.23 -5.06
C PHE A 96 9.17 17.02 -4.92
N VAL A 97 9.65 16.98 -3.68
CA VAL A 97 11.06 16.76 -3.32
C VAL A 97 11.18 15.41 -2.62
N PRO A 98 11.85 14.41 -3.23
CA PRO A 98 12.12 13.14 -2.58
C PRO A 98 12.91 13.33 -1.26
N GLY A 99 12.48 12.61 -0.21
CA GLY A 99 13.10 12.71 1.13
C GLY A 99 12.63 13.88 1.99
N ASP A 100 11.78 14.77 1.47
CA ASP A 100 11.10 15.80 2.28
C ASP A 100 9.73 15.26 2.71
N TYR A 101 9.60 14.87 3.97
CA TYR A 101 8.38 14.31 4.58
C TYR A 101 7.42 15.37 5.12
N SER A 102 7.66 16.65 4.83
CA SER A 102 6.78 17.72 5.27
C SER A 102 5.39 17.62 4.66
N THR A 103 4.37 17.98 5.44
CA THR A 103 2.97 18.08 4.97
C THR A 103 2.85 18.97 3.72
N HIS A 104 3.66 20.04 3.64
CA HIS A 104 3.66 20.94 2.50
C HIS A 104 4.09 20.22 1.21
N ASN A 105 5.09 19.34 1.28
CA ASN A 105 5.56 18.57 0.14
C ASN A 105 4.50 17.55 -0.33
N TYR A 106 3.90 16.83 0.60
CA TYR A 106 2.90 15.80 0.29
C TYR A 106 1.58 16.38 -0.22
N ASN A 107 1.14 17.55 0.26
CA ASN A 107 -0.08 18.22 -0.20
C ASN A 107 -0.03 18.67 -1.66
N ARG A 108 1.13 18.61 -2.31
CA ARG A 108 1.27 18.92 -3.75
C ARG A 108 0.84 17.77 -4.64
N ILE A 109 0.73 16.56 -4.09
CA ILE A 109 0.53 15.33 -4.84
C ILE A 109 -0.88 14.80 -4.59
N ASP A 110 -1.53 14.44 -5.68
CA ASP A 110 -2.79 13.70 -5.68
C ASP A 110 -2.58 12.39 -6.43
N LEU A 111 -2.72 11.26 -5.73
CA LEU A 111 -2.56 9.92 -6.29
C LEU A 111 -3.89 9.25 -6.62
N HIS A 112 -5.00 9.94 -6.47
CA HIS A 112 -6.29 9.41 -6.90
C HIS A 112 -6.39 9.30 -8.43
N ARG A 113 -7.33 8.50 -8.88
CA ARG A 113 -7.75 8.53 -10.28
C ARG A 113 -8.41 9.88 -10.61
N PRO A 114 -8.20 10.44 -11.82
CA PRO A 114 -7.45 9.88 -12.94
C PRO A 114 -5.94 10.22 -12.93
N TYR A 115 -5.44 10.96 -11.96
CA TYR A 115 -4.08 11.52 -12.00
C TYR A 115 -2.98 10.46 -12.10
N VAL A 116 -3.09 9.39 -11.30
CA VAL A 116 -2.10 8.31 -11.28
C VAL A 116 -2.20 7.38 -12.50
N ASP A 117 -3.35 7.33 -13.16
CA ASP A 117 -3.60 6.41 -14.28
C ASP A 117 -2.79 6.76 -15.54
N HIS A 118 -2.31 8.00 -15.64
CA HIS A 118 -1.49 8.46 -16.77
C HIS A 118 0.00 8.12 -16.62
N ILE A 119 0.41 7.62 -15.46
CA ILE A 119 1.79 7.26 -15.20
C ILE A 119 2.09 5.91 -15.84
N VAL A 120 3.04 5.92 -16.77
CA VAL A 120 3.59 4.71 -17.40
C VAL A 120 4.99 4.50 -16.85
N LEU A 121 5.29 3.30 -16.36
CA LEU A 121 6.62 2.94 -15.90
C LEU A 121 7.33 2.05 -16.92
N VAL A 122 8.64 1.87 -16.79
CA VAL A 122 9.43 1.01 -17.65
C VAL A 122 9.82 -0.26 -16.89
N SER A 123 9.62 -1.42 -17.51
CA SER A 123 10.02 -2.71 -16.94
C SER A 123 11.55 -2.94 -17.04
N ALA A 124 12.04 -3.95 -16.35
CA ALA A 124 13.45 -4.34 -16.41
C ALA A 124 13.89 -4.75 -17.83
N THR A 125 12.96 -5.24 -18.64
CA THR A 125 13.20 -5.62 -20.04
C THR A 125 12.92 -4.48 -21.04
N GLY A 126 12.62 -3.26 -20.55
CA GLY A 126 12.44 -2.07 -21.38
C GLY A 126 11.04 -1.94 -22.00
N HIS A 127 10.03 -2.60 -21.45
CA HIS A 127 8.65 -2.51 -21.93
C HIS A 127 7.81 -1.57 -21.06
N PRO A 128 6.77 -0.92 -21.62
CA PRO A 128 5.89 -0.06 -20.83
C PRO A 128 5.05 -0.88 -19.87
N MET A 129 4.89 -0.37 -18.65
CA MET A 129 4.00 -0.93 -17.63
C MET A 129 2.92 0.09 -17.28
N HIS A 130 1.69 -0.36 -17.24
CA HIS A 130 0.52 0.45 -16.88
C HIS A 130 0.02 0.05 -15.49
N ARG A 131 -0.54 1.02 -14.77
CA ARG A 131 -1.10 0.76 -13.45
C ARG A 131 -2.32 -0.16 -13.55
N GLU A 132 -2.45 -1.08 -12.61
CA GLU A 132 -3.67 -1.86 -12.41
C GLU A 132 -4.84 -0.93 -12.08
N THR A 133 -5.97 -1.12 -12.77
CA THR A 133 -7.10 -0.18 -12.70
C THR A 133 -7.89 -0.25 -11.40
N ASP A 134 -7.79 -1.36 -10.69
CA ASP A 134 -8.48 -1.56 -9.42
C ASP A 134 -7.98 -0.62 -8.31
N LEU A 135 -8.83 -0.48 -7.30
CA LEU A 135 -8.56 0.25 -6.07
C LEU A 135 -8.34 -0.75 -4.92
N ILE A 136 -7.80 -0.24 -3.83
CA ILE A 136 -7.64 -0.98 -2.58
C ILE A 136 -8.98 -1.00 -1.83
N ASP A 137 -9.27 -2.09 -1.13
CA ASP A 137 -10.37 -2.19 -0.17
C ASP A 137 -10.22 -1.12 0.93
N VAL A 138 -11.26 -0.35 1.19
CA VAL A 138 -11.26 0.72 2.21
C VAL A 138 -10.89 0.21 3.62
N TRP A 139 -11.08 -1.07 3.91
CA TRP A 139 -10.63 -1.66 5.17
C TRP A 139 -9.11 -1.70 5.31
N PHE A 140 -8.38 -1.66 4.20
CA PHE A 140 -6.94 -1.50 4.24
C PHE A 140 -6.55 -0.11 4.75
N ASP A 141 -7.21 0.94 4.26
CA ASP A 141 -6.98 2.32 4.73
C ASP A 141 -7.24 2.43 6.24
N SER A 142 -8.36 1.87 6.70
CA SER A 142 -8.70 1.82 8.11
C SER A 142 -7.68 1.04 8.95
N GLY A 143 -7.25 -0.13 8.46
CA GLY A 143 -6.27 -0.98 9.14
C GLY A 143 -4.85 -0.43 9.16
N SER A 144 -4.51 0.42 8.19
CA SER A 144 -3.19 1.06 8.12
C SER A 144 -3.03 2.29 9.00
N MET A 145 -4.14 2.85 9.53
CA MET A 145 -4.13 4.09 10.30
C MET A 145 -3.12 4.12 11.46
N PRO A 146 -2.95 3.06 12.30
CA PRO A 146 -1.96 3.08 13.38
C PRO A 146 -0.54 3.31 12.91
N TYR A 147 -0.21 2.88 11.70
CA TYR A 147 1.11 3.04 11.05
C TYR A 147 1.20 4.35 10.29
N ALA A 148 0.16 4.65 9.50
CA ALA A 148 0.14 5.82 8.63
C ALA A 148 0.19 7.14 9.40
N GLN A 149 -0.48 7.23 10.57
CA GLN A 149 -0.51 8.45 11.39
C GLN A 149 0.87 8.88 11.93
N ILE A 150 1.81 7.95 12.05
CA ILE A 150 3.18 8.21 12.49
C ILE A 150 4.18 8.14 11.32
N HIS A 151 3.69 7.99 10.10
CA HIS A 151 4.46 7.87 8.86
C HIS A 151 5.44 6.67 8.89
N TYR A 152 5.09 5.58 9.58
CA TYR A 152 5.87 4.34 9.55
C TYR A 152 5.82 3.69 8.14
N PRO A 153 6.89 3.11 7.61
CA PRO A 153 8.20 2.89 8.21
C PRO A 153 9.24 3.97 7.86
N PHE A 154 8.84 5.11 7.33
CA PHE A 154 9.77 6.16 6.88
C PHE A 154 10.27 7.01 8.04
N GLU A 155 9.39 7.29 9.01
CA GLU A 155 9.67 8.06 10.22
C GLU A 155 9.17 7.29 11.45
N ASN A 156 9.61 7.71 12.66
CA ASN A 156 9.10 7.28 13.96
C ASN A 156 9.05 5.74 14.16
N LYS A 157 10.00 5.02 13.59
CA LYS A 157 10.08 3.55 13.71
C LYS A 157 10.14 3.08 15.17
N GLU A 158 10.83 3.83 16.01
CA GLU A 158 11.00 3.57 17.44
C GLU A 158 9.67 3.52 18.21
N LEU A 159 8.63 4.17 17.72
CA LEU A 159 7.31 4.14 18.36
C LEU A 159 6.62 2.76 18.23
N LEU A 160 6.93 2.01 17.18
CA LEU A 160 6.37 0.66 16.98
C LEU A 160 7.36 -0.46 17.33
N ASP A 161 8.65 -0.20 17.17
CA ASP A 161 9.70 -1.17 17.51
C ASP A 161 9.88 -1.30 19.04
N ALA A 162 9.56 -0.24 19.78
CA ALA A 162 9.45 -0.32 21.23
C ALA A 162 8.15 -1.06 21.58
N SER A 163 8.24 -2.33 22.00
CA SER A 163 7.16 -3.25 22.36
C SER A 163 6.18 -2.74 23.45
N THR A 164 6.22 -1.47 23.76
CA THR A 164 5.48 -0.81 24.84
C THR A 164 4.32 0.07 24.38
N VAL A 165 4.18 0.34 23.09
CA VAL A 165 3.20 1.34 22.58
C VAL A 165 1.87 0.72 22.18
N TYR A 166 1.87 -0.56 21.83
CA TYR A 166 0.64 -1.34 21.58
C TYR A 166 0.73 -2.65 22.37
N PRO A 167 0.11 -2.69 23.55
CA PRO A 167 0.03 -3.93 24.33
C PRO A 167 -0.80 -5.00 23.63
#